data_662d9de22b89a9ec896ad9180f23202d
#
_entry.id   662d9de22b89a9ec896ad9180f23202d
#
_cell.length_a   1.000
_cell.length_b   1.000
_cell.length_c   1.000
_cell.angle_alpha   90.00
_cell.angle_beta   90.00
_cell.angle_gamma   90.00
#
_symmetry.space_group_name_H-M   'P 1'
#
loop_
_entity.id
_entity.type
_entity.pdbx_description
1 polymer ?
#
loop_
_entity_poly.entity_id
_entity_poly.type
_entity_poly.pdbx_seq_one_letter_code
_entity_poly.pdbx_strand_id
1 'polypeptide(L)'
;MTSSASRSPLILGAQPLEGRLPGIGPFIFGAFHEDRYPRGNGRLGPDSSLLAGRDIGMDFTPRDGWRMYHGEQVPGFPAHPHRGFETVTIVRKGLVDHADSLGASARYGEGDVQWLTTGRGVQHGEMFPLLHQDRDNPLELYQLWLNLPARNKMAEPDF
;
A
#
# COMPACT_ATOMS: atom_id res chain seq x y z
N MET A 1 4.58 10.61 37.69
CA MET A 1 5.83 9.87 37.46
C MET A 1 5.93 9.64 35.96
N THR A 2 6.69 10.49 35.27
CA THR A 2 6.90 10.39 33.81
C THR A 2 7.94 9.32 33.54
N SER A 3 7.54 8.19 32.96
CA SER A 3 8.43 7.14 32.52
C SER A 3 9.38 7.73 31.48
N SER A 4 10.65 7.90 31.82
CA SER A 4 11.74 8.17 30.88
C SER A 4 11.99 6.89 30.08
N ALA A 5 11.35 6.77 28.92
CA ALA A 5 11.71 5.75 27.97
C ALA A 5 13.18 5.96 27.56
N SER A 6 14.06 5.04 27.90
CA SER A 6 15.47 5.07 27.51
C SER A 6 15.52 5.04 25.98
N ARG A 7 15.92 6.16 25.36
CA ARG A 7 16.10 6.24 23.89
C ARG A 7 17.22 5.29 23.49
N SER A 8 16.93 4.32 22.64
CA SER A 8 17.96 3.50 22.02
C SER A 8 18.96 4.42 21.29
N PRO A 9 20.28 4.26 21.43
CA PRO A 9 21.27 5.07 20.73
C PRO A 9 21.20 4.94 19.20
N LEU A 10 20.47 3.94 18.69
CA LEU A 10 20.23 3.70 17.27
C LEU A 10 19.03 4.50 16.71
N ILE A 11 18.18 5.05 17.57
CA ILE A 11 17.02 5.83 17.14
C ILE A 11 17.36 7.30 17.30
N LEU A 12 17.62 7.98 16.17
CA LEU A 12 17.94 9.42 16.15
C LEU A 12 16.70 10.30 16.27
N GLY A 13 15.54 9.80 15.87
CA GLY A 13 14.27 10.49 15.96
C GLY A 13 13.10 9.54 15.77
N ALA A 14 11.93 9.92 16.27
CA ALA A 14 10.67 9.23 16.04
C ALA A 14 9.57 10.27 15.84
N GLN A 15 8.66 10.02 14.93
CA GLN A 15 7.48 10.87 14.69
C GLN A 15 6.25 9.99 14.45
N PRO A 16 5.04 10.50 14.70
CA PRO A 16 3.81 9.79 14.33
C PRO A 16 3.75 9.49 12.83
N LEU A 17 3.17 8.34 12.49
CA LEU A 17 2.89 7.98 11.10
C LEU A 17 1.55 8.57 10.68
N GLU A 18 1.58 9.55 9.79
CA GLU A 18 0.39 10.18 9.23
C GLU A 18 0.46 10.12 7.71
N GLY A 19 -0.14 9.08 7.12
CA GLY A 19 -0.30 8.92 5.69
C GLY A 19 1.03 8.87 4.92
N ARG A 20 1.54 10.02 4.47
CA ARG A 20 2.77 10.11 3.68
C ARG A 20 3.98 10.43 4.56
N LEU A 21 5.06 9.64 4.41
CA LEU A 21 6.31 9.84 5.15
C LEU A 21 7.30 10.66 4.29
N PRO A 22 8.04 11.61 4.89
CA PRO A 22 9.09 12.32 4.18
C PRO A 22 10.22 11.34 3.82
N GLY A 23 10.75 11.46 2.60
CA GLY A 23 11.89 10.66 2.18
C GLY A 23 13.17 11.10 2.90
N ILE A 24 13.92 10.13 3.41
CA ILE A 24 15.29 10.32 3.91
C ILE A 24 16.13 9.28 3.18
N GLY A 25 17.04 9.75 2.33
CA GLY A 25 17.83 8.87 1.48
C GLY A 25 18.46 7.67 2.22
N PRO A 26 18.36 6.46 1.67
CA PRO A 26 17.94 6.14 0.29
C PRO A 26 16.42 6.00 0.10
N PHE A 27 15.59 6.19 1.13
CA PHE A 27 14.13 6.14 1.03
C PHE A 27 13.61 7.45 0.41
N ILE A 28 12.96 7.34 -0.76
CA ILE A 28 12.42 8.49 -1.49
C ILE A 28 10.94 8.75 -1.22
N PHE A 29 10.25 7.75 -0.70
CA PHE A 29 8.84 7.83 -0.38
C PHE A 29 8.48 6.78 0.67
N GLY A 30 7.49 7.09 1.47
CA GLY A 30 6.81 6.14 2.33
C GLY A 30 5.34 6.48 2.42
N ALA A 31 4.50 5.47 2.47
CA ALA A 31 3.08 5.61 2.70
C ALA A 31 2.63 4.66 3.80
N PHE A 32 1.64 5.12 4.56
CA PHE A 32 0.90 4.32 5.52
C PHE A 32 -0.57 4.37 5.16
N HIS A 33 -1.18 3.20 5.02
CA HIS A 33 -2.59 3.03 4.76
C HIS A 33 -3.23 2.28 5.93
N GLU A 34 -4.24 2.89 6.53
CA GLU A 34 -5.11 2.27 7.51
C GLU A 34 -6.55 2.53 7.08
N ASP A 35 -7.27 1.46 6.75
CA ASP A 35 -8.63 1.53 6.25
C ASP A 35 -9.49 0.44 6.89
N ARG A 36 -10.67 0.84 7.39
CA ARG A 36 -11.67 -0.07 7.98
C ARG A 36 -12.73 -0.39 6.93
N TYR A 37 -12.32 -1.13 5.89
CA TYR A 37 -13.26 -1.48 4.84
C TYR A 37 -14.45 -2.26 5.37
N PRO A 38 -15.67 -1.98 4.86
CA PRO A 38 -16.87 -2.71 5.21
C PRO A 38 -16.85 -4.14 4.66
N ARG A 39 -17.95 -4.86 4.88
CA ARG A 39 -18.18 -6.16 4.26
C ARG A 39 -18.14 -6.07 2.74
N GLY A 40 -17.55 -7.08 2.12
CA GLY A 40 -17.48 -7.21 0.67
C GLY A 40 -18.84 -7.60 0.05
N ASN A 41 -19.03 -7.21 -1.20
CA ASN A 41 -20.22 -7.48 -2.00
C ASN A 41 -20.18 -8.82 -2.78
N GLY A 42 -19.18 -9.66 -2.53
CA GLY A 42 -18.92 -10.90 -3.28
C GLY A 42 -18.18 -10.68 -4.62
N ARG A 43 -17.85 -9.42 -4.96
CA ARG A 43 -17.05 -9.03 -6.14
C ARG A 43 -15.81 -8.23 -5.72
N LEU A 44 -15.26 -8.54 -4.55
CA LEU A 44 -14.05 -7.95 -3.97
C LEU A 44 -14.14 -6.46 -3.60
N GLY A 45 -15.26 -5.81 -3.82
CA GLY A 45 -15.50 -4.40 -3.47
C GLY A 45 -16.55 -4.23 -2.38
N PRO A 46 -16.78 -2.99 -1.92
CA PRO A 46 -17.88 -2.65 -1.02
C PRO A 46 -19.23 -2.69 -1.75
N ASP A 47 -20.33 -2.66 -1.01
CA ASP A 47 -21.65 -2.46 -1.61
C ASP A 47 -21.69 -1.13 -2.37
N SER A 48 -22.29 -1.11 -3.55
CA SER A 48 -22.35 0.06 -4.41
C SER A 48 -23.05 1.26 -3.78
N SER A 49 -23.98 1.04 -2.86
CA SER A 49 -24.65 2.11 -2.11
C SER A 49 -23.70 2.90 -1.23
N LEU A 50 -22.59 2.29 -0.77
CA LEU A 50 -21.56 2.93 0.05
C LEU A 50 -20.60 3.80 -0.77
N LEU A 51 -20.66 3.71 -2.09
CA LEU A 51 -19.85 4.52 -3.00
C LEU A 51 -20.49 5.89 -3.31
N ALA A 52 -21.76 6.06 -2.99
CA ALA A 52 -22.48 7.30 -3.26
C ALA A 52 -21.82 8.51 -2.59
N GLY A 53 -21.51 9.53 -3.38
CA GLY A 53 -20.89 10.77 -2.91
C GLY A 53 -19.40 10.66 -2.55
N ARG A 54 -18.72 9.57 -2.93
CA ARG A 54 -17.24 9.45 -2.93
C ARG A 54 -16.69 9.98 -4.25
N ASP A 55 -15.47 10.48 -4.21
CA ASP A 55 -14.72 10.92 -5.40
C ASP A 55 -14.04 9.70 -6.06
N ILE A 56 -14.85 8.85 -6.70
CA ILE A 56 -14.39 7.58 -7.27
C ILE A 56 -13.27 7.80 -8.29
N GLY A 57 -12.18 7.05 -8.12
CA GLY A 57 -10.93 7.21 -8.88
C GLY A 57 -9.93 8.19 -8.26
N MET A 58 -10.37 9.05 -7.31
CA MET A 58 -9.52 10.03 -6.60
C MET A 58 -9.88 10.14 -5.10
N ASP A 59 -10.38 9.07 -4.49
CA ASP A 59 -10.88 9.06 -3.11
C ASP A 59 -9.76 8.84 -2.08
N PHE A 60 -9.00 9.89 -1.79
CA PHE A 60 -7.87 9.89 -0.85
C PHE A 60 -8.20 10.43 0.54
N THR A 61 -9.37 11.01 0.72
CA THR A 61 -9.82 11.51 2.02
C THR A 61 -10.64 10.44 2.74
N PRO A 62 -10.25 10.02 3.96
CA PRO A 62 -11.01 9.01 4.68
C PRO A 62 -12.45 9.46 4.93
N ARG A 63 -13.41 8.65 4.51
CA ARG A 63 -14.82 8.79 4.83
C ARG A 63 -15.32 7.47 5.40
N ASP A 64 -15.99 7.53 6.54
CA ASP A 64 -16.44 6.34 7.29
C ASP A 64 -15.28 5.39 7.66
N GLY A 65 -14.04 5.94 7.75
CA GLY A 65 -12.85 5.21 8.14
C GLY A 65 -12.14 4.45 7.01
N TRP A 66 -12.48 4.68 5.73
CA TRP A 66 -11.85 4.02 4.59
C TRP A 66 -11.86 4.88 3.32
N ARG A 67 -11.09 4.46 2.31
CA ARG A 67 -10.87 5.15 1.02
C ARG A 67 -10.93 4.17 -0.13
N MET A 68 -11.35 4.62 -1.31
CA MET A 68 -11.26 3.83 -2.55
C MET A 68 -9.93 4.03 -3.28
N TYR A 69 -9.22 5.11 -2.98
CA TYR A 69 -8.02 5.56 -3.71
C TYR A 69 -8.33 5.80 -5.20
N HIS A 70 -7.62 5.11 -6.09
CA HIS A 70 -7.91 5.13 -7.53
C HIS A 70 -8.86 4.02 -7.98
N GLY A 71 -9.27 3.13 -7.08
CA GLY A 71 -10.18 2.04 -7.39
C GLY A 71 -11.60 2.53 -7.65
N GLU A 72 -12.28 1.92 -8.62
CA GLU A 72 -13.67 2.23 -8.96
C GLU A 72 -14.68 1.27 -8.33
N GLN A 73 -14.37 -0.01 -8.32
CA GLN A 73 -15.21 -1.08 -7.76
C GLN A 73 -14.53 -1.81 -6.61
N VAL A 74 -13.22 -2.02 -6.72
CA VAL A 74 -12.35 -2.59 -5.70
C VAL A 74 -11.41 -1.47 -5.26
N PRO A 75 -11.21 -1.23 -3.95
CA PRO A 75 -10.27 -0.21 -3.52
C PRO A 75 -8.83 -0.57 -3.91
N GLY A 76 -7.99 0.44 -4.05
CA GLY A 76 -6.57 0.25 -4.37
C GLY A 76 -6.05 1.11 -5.50
N PHE A 77 -4.98 0.65 -6.11
CA PHE A 77 -4.22 1.34 -7.15
C PHE A 77 -4.21 0.49 -8.44
N PRO A 78 -5.08 0.77 -9.41
CA PRO A 78 -5.06 0.12 -10.73
C PRO A 78 -3.70 0.29 -11.43
N ALA A 79 -3.53 -0.31 -12.60
CA ALA A 79 -2.26 -0.35 -13.32
C ALA A 79 -1.57 1.02 -13.41
N HIS A 80 -0.38 1.10 -12.83
CA HIS A 80 0.49 2.28 -12.82
C HIS A 80 1.96 1.89 -12.93
N PRO A 81 2.85 2.77 -13.47
CA PRO A 81 4.25 2.44 -13.72
C PRO A 81 5.18 2.85 -12.57
N HIS A 82 6.25 2.07 -12.41
CA HIS A 82 7.41 2.41 -11.59
C HIS A 82 8.72 2.15 -12.33
N ARG A 83 9.77 2.91 -11.99
CA ARG A 83 11.09 2.74 -12.59
C ARG A 83 12.22 3.29 -11.70
N GLY A 84 13.31 2.52 -11.58
CA GLY A 84 14.56 2.97 -10.99
C GLY A 84 14.60 3.00 -9.47
N PHE A 85 13.68 2.34 -8.81
CA PHE A 85 13.61 2.16 -7.35
C PHE A 85 12.97 0.81 -7.00
N GLU A 86 12.87 0.50 -5.75
CA GLU A 86 12.20 -0.69 -5.25
C GLU A 86 10.99 -0.27 -4.44
N THR A 87 9.91 -1.06 -4.49
CA THR A 87 8.78 -0.94 -3.59
C THR A 87 8.81 -2.09 -2.60
N VAL A 88 8.75 -1.76 -1.32
CA VAL A 88 8.65 -2.74 -0.23
C VAL A 88 7.31 -2.51 0.44
N THR A 89 6.39 -3.45 0.27
CA THR A 89 5.04 -3.39 0.82
C THR A 89 4.89 -4.38 1.96
N ILE A 90 4.64 -3.88 3.16
CA ILE A 90 4.46 -4.66 4.38
C ILE A 90 2.99 -4.62 4.74
N VAL A 91 2.27 -5.72 4.63
CA VAL A 91 0.83 -5.80 4.93
C VAL A 91 0.63 -6.43 6.29
N ARG A 92 0.25 -5.62 7.28
CA ARG A 92 0.03 -6.11 8.65
C ARG A 92 -1.36 -6.70 8.85
N LYS A 93 -2.36 -6.14 8.18
CA LYS A 93 -3.75 -6.64 8.19
C LYS A 93 -4.33 -6.51 6.81
N GLY A 94 -5.22 -7.42 6.47
CA GLY A 94 -5.87 -7.45 5.17
C GLY A 94 -5.00 -8.03 4.08
N LEU A 95 -5.41 -7.83 2.84
CA LEU A 95 -4.83 -8.47 1.67
C LEU A 95 -4.58 -7.47 0.56
N VAL A 96 -3.56 -7.73 -0.23
CA VAL A 96 -3.26 -7.04 -1.48
C VAL A 96 -3.24 -8.06 -2.62
N ASP A 97 -3.94 -7.73 -3.70
CA ASP A 97 -3.85 -8.43 -4.98
C ASP A 97 -2.89 -7.66 -5.89
N HIS A 98 -1.79 -8.27 -6.24
CA HIS A 98 -0.80 -7.76 -7.18
C HIS A 98 -0.90 -8.47 -8.53
N ALA A 99 -0.75 -7.70 -9.59
CA ALA A 99 -0.51 -8.21 -10.94
C ALA A 99 0.39 -7.22 -11.69
N ASP A 100 1.32 -7.72 -12.51
CA ASP A 100 2.29 -6.87 -13.18
C ASP A 100 2.56 -7.21 -14.64
N SER A 101 3.31 -6.32 -15.30
CA SER A 101 3.70 -6.45 -16.72
C SER A 101 4.76 -7.53 -16.98
N LEU A 102 5.30 -8.17 -15.95
CA LEU A 102 6.22 -9.32 -16.07
C LEU A 102 5.46 -10.65 -16.12
N GLY A 103 4.14 -10.61 -15.87
CA GLY A 103 3.28 -11.77 -15.80
C GLY A 103 3.18 -12.38 -14.39
N ALA A 104 3.76 -11.73 -13.39
CA ALA A 104 3.57 -12.14 -12.01
C ALA A 104 2.19 -11.72 -11.49
N SER A 105 1.59 -12.56 -10.66
CA SER A 105 0.38 -12.26 -9.91
C SER A 105 0.41 -12.96 -8.57
N ALA A 106 0.00 -12.25 -7.51
CA ALA A 106 -0.01 -12.79 -6.15
C ALA A 106 -1.12 -12.13 -5.33
N ARG A 107 -1.62 -12.88 -4.35
CA ARG A 107 -2.37 -12.34 -3.20
C ARG A 107 -1.54 -12.56 -1.97
N TYR A 108 -1.27 -11.51 -1.23
CA TYR A 108 -0.45 -11.54 -0.03
C TYR A 108 -1.01 -10.61 1.05
N GLY A 109 -0.64 -10.84 2.31
CA GLY A 109 -1.09 -10.04 3.43
C GLY A 109 -0.92 -10.73 4.77
N GLU A 110 -1.62 -10.26 5.81
CA GLU A 110 -1.63 -10.85 7.15
C GLU A 110 -0.21 -11.09 7.74
N GLY A 111 0.71 -10.16 7.48
CA GLY A 111 2.10 -10.22 7.93
C GLY A 111 3.12 -10.43 6.81
N ASP A 112 2.69 -10.65 5.59
CA ASP A 112 3.58 -10.81 4.45
C ASP A 112 4.25 -9.49 4.03
N VAL A 113 5.38 -9.64 3.35
CA VAL A 113 6.14 -8.54 2.74
C VAL A 113 6.36 -8.86 1.27
N GLN A 114 5.98 -7.93 0.40
CA GLN A 114 6.36 -7.95 -1.01
C GLN A 114 7.56 -7.04 -1.22
N TRP A 115 8.55 -7.51 -1.98
CA TRP A 115 9.68 -6.72 -2.43
C TRP A 115 9.76 -6.75 -3.95
N LEU A 116 9.44 -5.64 -4.59
CA LEU A 116 9.44 -5.49 -6.04
C LEU A 116 10.60 -4.58 -6.47
N THR A 117 11.57 -5.13 -7.19
CA THR A 117 12.59 -4.36 -7.89
C THR A 117 12.02 -3.85 -9.20
N THR A 118 11.77 -2.55 -9.31
CA THR A 118 11.18 -1.99 -10.54
C THR A 118 12.20 -1.79 -11.66
N GLY A 119 13.47 -1.64 -11.32
CA GLY A 119 14.59 -1.61 -12.24
C GLY A 119 14.34 -0.72 -13.47
N ARG A 120 14.49 -1.29 -14.67
CA ARG A 120 14.27 -0.58 -15.95
C ARG A 120 12.81 -0.23 -16.23
N GLY A 121 11.87 -0.71 -15.45
CA GLY A 121 10.46 -0.37 -15.52
C GLY A 121 9.53 -1.56 -15.39
N VAL A 122 8.45 -1.37 -14.62
CA VAL A 122 7.34 -2.31 -14.46
C VAL A 122 6.05 -1.50 -14.39
N GLN A 123 4.96 -2.05 -14.92
CA GLN A 123 3.60 -1.62 -14.61
C GLN A 123 2.96 -2.66 -13.70
N HIS A 124 2.32 -2.23 -12.63
CA HIS A 124 1.59 -3.12 -11.76
C HIS A 124 0.29 -2.50 -11.24
N GLY A 125 -0.61 -3.34 -10.76
CA GLY A 125 -1.77 -2.97 -9.99
C GLY A 125 -1.69 -3.58 -8.60
N GLU A 126 -2.14 -2.82 -7.59
CA GLU A 126 -2.23 -3.23 -6.19
C GLU A 126 -3.66 -2.96 -5.72
N MET A 127 -4.50 -4.00 -5.69
CA MET A 127 -5.89 -3.87 -5.28
C MET A 127 -6.09 -4.47 -3.89
N PHE A 128 -7.05 -3.94 -3.15
CA PHE A 128 -7.36 -4.35 -1.77
C PHE A 128 -8.68 -5.12 -1.73
N PRO A 129 -8.65 -6.47 -1.92
CA PRO A 129 -9.87 -7.27 -2.08
C PRO A 129 -10.63 -7.42 -0.77
N LEU A 130 -11.92 -7.12 -0.77
CA LEU A 130 -12.81 -7.30 0.36
C LEU A 130 -13.41 -8.71 0.32
N LEU A 131 -12.69 -9.69 0.89
CA LEU A 131 -13.09 -11.11 0.81
C LEU A 131 -14.23 -11.47 1.77
N HIS A 132 -14.24 -10.85 2.95
CA HIS A 132 -15.26 -11.16 3.96
C HIS A 132 -16.56 -10.45 3.64
N GLN A 133 -17.64 -11.24 3.49
CA GLN A 133 -19.00 -10.76 3.25
C GLN A 133 -19.84 -10.70 4.55
N ASP A 134 -19.36 -11.30 5.62
CA ASP A 134 -20.00 -11.43 6.93
C ASP A 134 -19.44 -10.46 7.97
N ARG A 135 -18.27 -9.89 7.74
CA ARG A 135 -17.57 -8.97 8.64
C ARG A 135 -16.75 -7.94 7.86
N ASP A 136 -16.22 -6.95 8.57
CA ASP A 136 -15.33 -5.94 8.00
C ASP A 136 -14.02 -6.55 7.47
N ASN A 137 -13.38 -5.83 6.53
CA ASN A 137 -12.11 -6.17 5.90
C ASN A 137 -11.07 -5.08 6.23
N PRO A 138 -10.51 -5.06 7.44
CA PRO A 138 -9.52 -4.03 7.79
C PRO A 138 -8.25 -4.19 6.97
N LEU A 139 -7.67 -3.06 6.56
CA LEU A 139 -6.37 -3.00 5.91
C LEU A 139 -5.41 -2.15 6.74
N GLU A 140 -4.20 -2.64 6.94
CA GLU A 140 -3.09 -1.89 7.52
C GLU A 140 -1.81 -2.27 6.78
N LEU A 141 -1.28 -1.34 5.99
CA LEU A 141 -0.06 -1.56 5.23
C LEU A 141 0.88 -0.35 5.25
N TYR A 142 2.16 -0.66 5.08
CA TYR A 142 3.23 0.30 4.85
C TYR A 142 3.83 0.03 3.48
N GLN A 143 4.07 1.07 2.70
CA GLN A 143 4.83 0.96 1.47
C GLN A 143 6.03 1.91 1.52
N LEU A 144 7.22 1.38 1.28
CA LEU A 144 8.47 2.12 1.25
C LEU A 144 9.08 2.06 -0.15
N TRP A 145 9.53 3.20 -0.66
CA TRP A 145 10.26 3.25 -1.92
C TRP A 145 11.74 3.49 -1.66
N LEU A 146 12.55 2.51 -2.04
CA LEU A 146 14.00 2.51 -1.86
C LEU A 146 14.67 2.86 -3.19
N ASN A 147 15.36 4.01 -3.23
CA ASN A 147 16.01 4.48 -4.45
C ASN A 147 17.18 3.59 -4.85
N LEU A 148 17.17 3.06 -6.07
CA LEU A 148 18.31 2.31 -6.58
C LEU A 148 19.47 3.26 -6.93
N PRO A 149 20.74 2.85 -6.68
CA PRO A 149 21.93 3.57 -7.16
C PRO A 149 21.89 3.73 -8.69
N ALA A 150 22.48 4.79 -9.22
CA ALA A 150 22.44 5.10 -10.65
C ALA A 150 22.85 3.91 -11.55
N ARG A 151 23.86 3.15 -11.13
CA ARG A 151 24.34 1.96 -11.86
C ARG A 151 23.31 0.81 -11.92
N ASN A 152 22.32 0.78 -11.00
CA ASN A 152 21.34 -0.30 -10.87
C ASN A 152 19.93 0.11 -11.33
N LYS A 153 19.71 1.39 -11.69
CA LYS A 153 18.39 1.90 -12.10
C LYS A 153 17.79 1.18 -13.32
N MET A 154 18.64 0.54 -14.12
CA MET A 154 18.25 -0.20 -15.32
C MET A 154 18.39 -1.71 -15.14
N ALA A 155 18.48 -2.20 -13.90
CA ALA A 155 18.43 -3.64 -13.62
C ALA A 155 17.15 -4.27 -14.14
N GLU A 156 17.17 -5.59 -14.38
CA GLU A 156 15.95 -6.33 -14.69
C GLU A 156 14.97 -6.18 -13.52
N PRO A 157 13.68 -5.91 -13.78
CA PRO A 157 12.66 -5.96 -12.76
C PRO A 157 12.51 -7.37 -12.20
N ASP A 158 12.17 -7.47 -10.91
CA ASP A 158 12.00 -8.75 -10.21
C ASP A 158 10.95 -8.60 -9.10
N PHE A 159 10.15 -9.69 -8.86
CA PHE A 159 9.02 -9.72 -7.94
C PHE A 159 9.18 -10.87 -6.95
#